data_7c21e15e2b0da9bf3f3d95b079c603fb
#
_entry.id   7c21e15e2b0da9bf3f3d95b079c603fb
#
_cell.length_a   1.000
_cell.length_b   1.000
_cell.length_c   1.000
_cell.angle_alpha   90.00
_cell.angle_beta   90.00
_cell.angle_gamma   90.00
#
_symmetry.space_group_name_H-M   'P 1'
#
loop_
_entity.id
_entity.type
_entity.pdbx_description
1 polymer ?
#
loop_
_entity_poly.entity_id
_entity_poly.type
_entity_poly.pdbx_seq_one_letter_code
_entity_poly.pdbx_strand_id
1 'polypeptide(L)'
;IGYYFLFTLNDYEKENLEPNLPILSKRIDTFINLSETIGKERVLWRFDPLILSENVGIDTLIKRIKNIGDKIHPYTEKLIFSFVQISRYKKVQKKLLQETSIFNNENLFRAEFSDKQKYEFAAQLKNLTNEWGIQAASCAEKMDLTTYGIAHNKCIDDELMRRLFNHDKKLQAFLDTGNAKPNLQTDLFHTNTKQNKPLKDKGQRKECGCIPSKDIGQYNTCMHLCAYCYA
;
A
#
# COMPACT_ATOMS: atom_id res chain seq x y z
N ILE A 1 -18.73 -12.63 5.68
CA ILE A 1 -17.45 -11.99 6.03
C ILE A 1 -17.08 -11.05 4.91
N GLY A 2 -16.87 -9.76 5.23
CA GLY A 2 -16.38 -8.77 4.28
C GLY A 2 -14.86 -8.85 4.15
N TYR A 3 -14.32 -8.65 2.94
CA TYR A 3 -12.88 -8.61 2.67
C TYR A 3 -12.58 -7.72 1.46
N TYR A 4 -11.35 -7.21 1.41
CA TYR A 4 -10.73 -6.57 0.25
C TYR A 4 -9.25 -6.94 0.20
N PHE A 5 -8.63 -6.77 -0.94
CA PHE A 5 -7.23 -7.12 -1.16
C PHE A 5 -6.38 -5.87 -1.42
N LEU A 6 -5.22 -5.85 -0.81
CA LEU A 6 -4.10 -5.01 -1.20
C LEU A 6 -3.17 -5.89 -2.05
N PHE A 7 -3.33 -5.87 -3.36
CA PHE A 7 -2.60 -6.76 -4.26
C PHE A 7 -1.29 -6.09 -4.69
N THR A 8 -0.17 -6.63 -4.21
CA THR A 8 1.16 -6.14 -4.61
C THR A 8 1.50 -6.62 -6.01
N LEU A 9 1.72 -5.68 -6.92
CA LEU A 9 2.07 -5.92 -8.32
C LEU A 9 3.15 -4.92 -8.74
N ASN A 10 4.41 -5.31 -8.54
CA ASN A 10 5.62 -4.59 -8.90
C ASN A 10 6.20 -5.16 -10.21
N ASP A 11 7.22 -4.48 -10.74
CA ASP A 11 8.02 -4.98 -11.86
C ASP A 11 9.51 -4.84 -11.52
N TYR A 12 10.02 -5.84 -10.78
CA TYR A 12 11.43 -5.96 -10.40
C TYR A 12 12.04 -7.29 -10.90
N GLU A 13 11.50 -7.85 -11.98
CA GLU A 13 12.00 -9.12 -12.54
C GLU A 13 13.46 -9.02 -13.00
N LYS A 14 13.84 -7.90 -13.65
CA LYS A 14 15.20 -7.69 -14.14
C LYS A 14 16.24 -7.57 -13.02
N GLU A 15 15.84 -7.01 -11.89
CA GLU A 15 16.69 -6.85 -10.71
C GLU A 15 16.70 -8.07 -9.81
N ASN A 16 15.87 -9.07 -10.12
CA ASN A 16 15.71 -10.28 -9.32
C ASN A 16 15.40 -9.99 -7.83
N LEU A 17 14.66 -8.91 -7.57
CA LEU A 17 14.24 -8.57 -6.19
C LEU A 17 13.07 -9.42 -5.69
N GLU A 18 12.42 -10.15 -6.59
CA GLU A 18 11.23 -10.98 -6.35
C GLU A 18 11.41 -12.39 -6.97
N PRO A 19 12.41 -13.16 -6.54
CA PRO A 19 12.91 -14.33 -7.29
C PRO A 19 11.88 -15.45 -7.49
N ASN A 20 10.93 -15.59 -6.58
CA ASN A 20 9.95 -16.69 -6.61
C ASN A 20 8.54 -16.24 -6.99
N LEU A 21 8.39 -15.01 -7.52
CA LEU A 21 7.10 -14.57 -8.05
C LEU A 21 6.87 -15.15 -9.46
N PRO A 22 5.62 -15.45 -9.81
CA PRO A 22 5.26 -15.71 -11.20
C PRO A 22 5.61 -14.51 -12.10
N ILE A 23 5.84 -14.74 -13.38
CA ILE A 23 6.12 -13.68 -14.35
C ILE A 23 5.03 -12.62 -14.35
N LEU A 24 5.41 -11.37 -14.67
CA LEU A 24 4.54 -10.20 -14.55
C LEU A 24 3.20 -10.37 -15.29
N SER A 25 3.20 -10.96 -16.48
CA SER A 25 1.97 -11.18 -17.25
C SER A 25 0.95 -12.03 -16.49
N LYS A 26 1.39 -13.14 -15.87
CA LYS A 26 0.51 -14.00 -15.07
C LYS A 26 -0.02 -13.29 -13.82
N ARG A 27 0.80 -12.42 -13.21
CA ARG A 27 0.38 -11.61 -12.06
C ARG A 27 -0.68 -10.58 -12.45
N ILE A 28 -0.53 -9.96 -13.62
CA ILE A 28 -1.54 -9.06 -14.20
C ILE A 28 -2.84 -9.81 -14.46
N ASP A 29 -2.79 -10.98 -15.11
CA ASP A 29 -3.98 -11.80 -15.36
C ASP A 29 -4.68 -12.19 -14.05
N THR A 30 -3.90 -12.56 -13.02
CA THR A 30 -4.45 -12.86 -11.69
C THR A 30 -5.15 -11.66 -11.07
N PHE A 31 -4.56 -10.46 -11.20
CA PHE A 31 -5.16 -9.21 -10.71
C PHE A 31 -6.51 -8.94 -11.39
N ILE A 32 -6.54 -9.03 -12.70
CA ILE A 32 -7.75 -8.80 -13.52
C ILE A 32 -8.85 -9.81 -13.13
N ASN A 33 -8.53 -11.10 -13.15
CA ASN A 33 -9.48 -12.16 -12.80
C ASN A 33 -10.04 -12.01 -11.37
N LEU A 34 -9.18 -11.62 -10.42
CA LEU A 34 -9.63 -11.36 -9.04
C LEU A 34 -10.60 -10.18 -9.02
N SER A 35 -10.26 -9.08 -9.68
CA SER A 35 -11.10 -7.90 -9.73
C SER A 35 -12.46 -8.16 -10.43
N GLU A 36 -12.47 -8.91 -11.52
CA GLU A 36 -13.70 -9.32 -12.20
C GLU A 36 -14.58 -10.22 -11.31
N THR A 37 -13.96 -11.03 -10.45
CA THR A 37 -14.66 -11.94 -9.54
C THR A 37 -15.31 -11.22 -8.35
N ILE A 38 -14.61 -10.25 -7.72
CA ILE A 38 -15.05 -9.68 -6.44
C ILE A 38 -15.39 -8.19 -6.50
N GLY A 39 -15.14 -7.53 -7.64
CA GLY A 39 -15.33 -6.09 -7.85
C GLY A 39 -14.04 -5.28 -7.70
N LYS A 40 -13.85 -4.31 -8.59
CA LYS A 40 -12.65 -3.47 -8.65
C LYS A 40 -12.42 -2.62 -7.39
N GLU A 41 -13.49 -2.31 -6.67
CA GLU A 41 -13.46 -1.55 -5.41
C GLU A 41 -12.86 -2.37 -4.25
N ARG A 42 -12.72 -3.68 -4.42
CA ARG A 42 -12.17 -4.62 -3.43
C ARG A 42 -10.75 -5.08 -3.74
N VAL A 43 -10.17 -4.68 -4.87
CA VAL A 43 -8.81 -5.05 -5.28
C VAL A 43 -8.01 -3.78 -5.53
N LEU A 44 -7.24 -3.38 -4.52
CA LEU A 44 -6.41 -2.18 -4.59
C LEU A 44 -5.01 -2.57 -5.05
N TRP A 45 -4.52 -1.87 -6.07
CA TRP A 45 -3.16 -2.09 -6.57
C TRP A 45 -2.11 -1.49 -5.64
N ARG A 46 -1.10 -2.27 -5.28
CA ARG A 46 0.09 -1.78 -4.57
C ARG A 46 1.32 -1.92 -5.45
N PHE A 47 1.98 -0.81 -5.75
CA PHE A 47 3.36 -0.80 -6.24
C PHE A 47 4.28 -0.43 -5.07
N ASP A 48 4.69 -1.42 -4.30
CA ASP A 48 5.24 -1.23 -2.96
C ASP A 48 6.30 -2.29 -2.62
N PRO A 49 7.54 -1.85 -2.31
CA PRO A 49 8.02 -0.46 -2.26
C PRO A 49 8.58 0.05 -3.60
N LEU A 50 8.71 1.38 -3.73
CA LEU A 50 9.52 2.02 -4.76
C LEU A 50 11.00 1.96 -4.36
N ILE A 51 11.85 1.37 -5.21
CA ILE A 51 13.27 1.16 -4.96
C ILE A 51 14.08 1.74 -6.11
N LEU A 52 15.05 2.62 -5.81
CA LEU A 52 16.00 3.10 -6.79
C LEU A 52 17.24 2.19 -6.86
N SER A 53 17.91 2.17 -8.00
CA SER A 53 19.23 1.57 -8.18
C SER A 53 19.95 2.29 -9.31
N GLU A 54 21.18 1.89 -9.62
CA GLU A 54 21.94 2.48 -10.74
C GLU A 54 21.19 2.36 -12.08
N ASN A 55 20.44 1.26 -12.26
CA ASN A 55 19.68 0.98 -13.48
C ASN A 55 18.18 1.30 -13.37
N VAL A 56 17.70 1.65 -12.18
CA VAL A 56 16.28 1.95 -11.90
C VAL A 56 16.17 3.35 -11.32
N GLY A 57 16.05 4.34 -12.19
CA GLY A 57 15.72 5.72 -11.83
C GLY A 57 14.21 5.96 -11.80
N ILE A 58 13.83 7.21 -11.53
CA ILE A 58 12.41 7.64 -11.45
C ILE A 58 11.69 7.35 -12.77
N ASP A 59 12.26 7.72 -13.92
CA ASP A 59 11.64 7.51 -15.21
C ASP A 59 11.42 6.02 -15.53
N THR A 60 12.36 5.16 -15.09
CA THR A 60 12.20 3.71 -15.20
C THR A 60 11.02 3.21 -14.37
N LEU A 61 10.90 3.67 -13.12
CA LEU A 61 9.78 3.30 -12.24
C LEU A 61 8.44 3.78 -12.80
N ILE A 62 8.37 5.02 -13.26
CA ILE A 62 7.17 5.59 -13.89
C ILE A 62 6.77 4.78 -15.14
N LYS A 63 7.75 4.42 -15.99
CA LYS A 63 7.50 3.58 -17.16
C LYS A 63 6.95 2.20 -16.77
N ARG A 64 7.49 1.56 -15.73
CA ARG A 64 7.00 0.28 -15.22
C ARG A 64 5.59 0.38 -14.66
N ILE A 65 5.33 1.41 -13.85
CA ILE A 65 4.00 1.72 -13.33
C ILE A 65 3.03 1.95 -14.48
N LYS A 66 3.43 2.71 -15.52
CA LYS A 66 2.61 2.93 -16.70
C LYS A 66 2.30 1.62 -17.43
N ASN A 67 3.29 0.77 -17.67
CA ASN A 67 3.11 -0.52 -18.37
C ASN A 67 2.14 -1.46 -17.65
N ILE A 68 2.11 -1.42 -16.31
CA ILE A 68 1.15 -2.19 -15.51
C ILE A 68 -0.20 -1.47 -15.52
N GLY A 69 -0.21 -0.20 -15.18
CA GLY A 69 -1.42 0.60 -15.01
C GLY A 69 -2.28 0.66 -16.28
N ASP A 70 -1.67 0.80 -17.47
CA ASP A 70 -2.39 0.78 -18.75
C ASP A 70 -3.22 -0.51 -18.95
N LYS A 71 -2.86 -1.60 -18.26
CA LYS A 71 -3.59 -2.89 -18.33
C LYS A 71 -4.61 -3.06 -17.22
N ILE A 72 -4.33 -2.52 -16.02
CA ILE A 72 -5.14 -2.85 -14.84
C ILE A 72 -5.97 -1.68 -14.30
N HIS A 73 -5.81 -0.43 -14.79
CA HIS A 73 -6.56 0.70 -14.27
C HIS A 73 -8.09 0.54 -14.34
N PRO A 74 -8.69 -0.18 -15.31
CA PRO A 74 -10.13 -0.42 -15.31
C PRO A 74 -10.60 -1.35 -14.17
N TYR A 75 -9.66 -2.09 -13.58
CA TYR A 75 -9.89 -3.16 -12.60
C TYR A 75 -9.49 -2.77 -11.17
N THR A 76 -9.21 -1.50 -10.92
CA THR A 76 -8.91 -0.99 -9.58
C THR A 76 -9.34 0.48 -9.45
N GLU A 77 -9.54 0.94 -8.23
CA GLU A 77 -9.86 2.35 -7.96
C GLU A 77 -8.67 3.11 -7.40
N LYS A 78 -7.61 2.40 -6.96
CA LYS A 78 -6.52 3.05 -6.23
C LYS A 78 -5.18 2.37 -6.51
N LEU A 79 -4.16 3.20 -6.75
CA LEU A 79 -2.75 2.82 -6.69
C LEU A 79 -2.16 3.25 -5.34
N ILE A 80 -1.60 2.30 -4.62
CA ILE A 80 -0.92 2.53 -3.34
C ILE A 80 0.58 2.28 -3.54
N PHE A 81 1.42 3.15 -3.01
CA PHE A 81 2.86 2.96 -3.04
C PHE A 81 3.54 3.37 -1.73
N SER A 82 4.78 2.97 -1.54
CA SER A 82 5.65 3.53 -0.50
C SER A 82 7.06 3.73 -1.03
N PHE A 83 7.74 4.75 -0.54
CA PHE A 83 9.18 4.89 -0.75
C PHE A 83 9.91 3.94 0.21
N VAL A 84 10.86 3.16 -0.31
CA VAL A 84 11.64 2.24 0.51
C VAL A 84 12.39 2.99 1.62
N GLN A 85 12.47 2.37 2.80
CA GLN A 85 13.20 2.90 3.97
C GLN A 85 14.23 1.86 4.44
N ILE A 86 15.28 1.67 3.66
CA ILE A 86 16.34 0.66 3.92
C ILE A 86 17.07 0.97 5.21
N SER A 87 17.37 2.25 5.45
CA SER A 87 18.05 2.73 6.66
C SER A 87 17.35 2.27 7.95
N ARG A 88 16.04 2.06 7.91
CA ARG A 88 15.23 1.66 9.05
C ARG A 88 15.30 0.16 9.37
N TYR A 89 15.54 -0.70 8.36
CA TYR A 89 15.36 -2.14 8.48
C TYR A 89 16.65 -2.92 8.21
N LYS A 90 17.41 -3.25 9.27
CA LYS A 90 18.68 -3.99 9.16
C LYS A 90 18.54 -5.34 8.46
N LYS A 91 17.40 -6.04 8.62
CA LYS A 91 17.11 -7.30 7.92
C LYS A 91 17.07 -7.11 6.41
N VAL A 92 16.42 -6.01 5.96
CA VAL A 92 16.34 -5.66 4.53
C VAL A 92 17.72 -5.30 3.98
N GLN A 93 18.52 -4.49 4.73
CA GLN A 93 19.90 -4.17 4.34
C GLN A 93 20.71 -5.44 4.08
N LYS A 94 20.67 -6.38 5.03
CA LYS A 94 21.40 -7.65 4.93
C LYS A 94 20.94 -8.46 3.71
N LYS A 95 19.64 -8.61 3.50
CA LYS A 95 19.08 -9.33 2.35
C LYS A 95 19.50 -8.70 1.03
N LEU A 96 19.34 -7.40 0.87
CA LEU A 96 19.72 -6.70 -0.36
C LEU A 96 21.21 -6.88 -0.69
N LEU A 97 22.09 -6.81 0.32
CA LEU A 97 23.52 -7.00 0.13
C LEU A 97 23.92 -8.47 -0.17
N GLN A 98 23.19 -9.44 0.35
CA GLN A 98 23.55 -10.86 0.24
C GLN A 98 22.82 -11.59 -0.90
N GLU A 99 21.60 -11.20 -1.20
CA GLU A 99 20.70 -11.92 -2.11
C GLU A 99 20.56 -11.23 -3.48
N THR A 100 21.20 -10.05 -3.66
CA THR A 100 21.16 -9.32 -4.95
C THR A 100 22.57 -8.94 -5.42
N SER A 101 22.74 -8.79 -6.73
CA SER A 101 23.98 -8.29 -7.33
C SER A 101 23.98 -6.79 -7.59
N ILE A 102 22.84 -6.13 -7.39
CA ILE A 102 22.66 -4.70 -7.73
C ILE A 102 23.03 -3.77 -6.59
N PHE A 103 23.16 -4.28 -5.35
CA PHE A 103 23.52 -3.51 -4.17
C PHE A 103 24.81 -3.97 -3.52
N ASN A 104 25.60 -2.99 -3.07
CA ASN A 104 26.79 -3.16 -2.25
C ASN A 104 26.82 -2.11 -1.13
N ASN A 105 27.85 -2.10 -0.28
CA ASN A 105 27.94 -1.17 0.85
C ASN A 105 28.02 0.31 0.44
N GLU A 106 28.43 0.61 -0.80
CA GLU A 106 28.60 1.99 -1.27
C GLU A 106 27.32 2.57 -1.86
N ASN A 107 26.46 1.72 -2.46
CA ASN A 107 25.27 2.17 -3.16
C ASN A 107 23.94 1.82 -2.49
N LEU A 108 23.93 0.98 -1.44
CA LEU A 108 22.71 0.49 -0.79
C LEU A 108 21.73 1.60 -0.41
N PHE A 109 22.22 2.66 0.21
CA PHE A 109 21.34 3.75 0.67
C PHE A 109 20.92 4.72 -0.45
N ARG A 110 21.53 4.61 -1.64
CA ARG A 110 21.04 5.34 -2.83
C ARG A 110 19.74 4.76 -3.38
N ALA A 111 19.32 3.61 -2.86
CA ALA A 111 18.01 3.04 -3.17
C ALA A 111 16.84 3.83 -2.55
N GLU A 112 17.10 4.65 -1.52
CA GLU A 112 16.11 5.53 -0.93
C GLU A 112 15.97 6.83 -1.73
N PHE A 113 14.75 7.35 -1.76
CA PHE A 113 14.46 8.61 -2.43
C PHE A 113 14.83 9.81 -1.56
N SER A 114 15.55 10.77 -2.12
CA SER A 114 15.64 12.12 -1.56
C SER A 114 14.30 12.85 -1.68
N ASP A 115 14.09 13.90 -0.89
CA ASP A 115 12.85 14.67 -0.94
C ASP A 115 12.60 15.28 -2.33
N LYS A 116 13.64 15.75 -3.02
CA LYS A 116 13.53 16.23 -4.40
C LYS A 116 13.03 15.14 -5.35
N GLN A 117 13.56 13.92 -5.24
CA GLN A 117 13.16 12.78 -6.05
C GLN A 117 11.73 12.34 -5.76
N LYS A 118 11.26 12.44 -4.52
CA LYS A 118 9.87 12.16 -4.16
C LYS A 118 8.90 13.13 -4.83
N TYR A 119 9.21 14.43 -4.85
CA TYR A 119 8.39 15.42 -5.57
C TYR A 119 8.41 15.20 -7.08
N GLU A 120 9.58 14.90 -7.64
CA GLU A 120 9.70 14.58 -9.07
C GLU A 120 8.87 13.36 -9.46
N PHE A 121 8.96 12.28 -8.69
CA PHE A 121 8.13 11.09 -8.87
C PHE A 121 6.64 11.41 -8.75
N ALA A 122 6.24 12.14 -7.71
CA ALA A 122 4.86 12.52 -7.47
C ALA A 122 4.26 13.35 -8.63
N ALA A 123 5.03 14.28 -9.18
CA ALA A 123 4.60 15.09 -10.33
C ALA A 123 4.35 14.24 -11.58
N GLN A 124 5.21 13.26 -11.86
CA GLN A 124 5.04 12.35 -12.98
C GLN A 124 3.87 11.39 -12.76
N LEU A 125 3.73 10.83 -11.55
CA LEU A 125 2.66 9.90 -11.19
C LEU A 125 1.27 10.54 -11.31
N LYS A 126 1.14 11.82 -10.94
CA LYS A 126 -0.11 12.59 -11.06
C LYS A 126 -0.69 12.53 -12.48
N ASN A 127 0.16 12.65 -13.50
CA ASN A 127 -0.30 12.63 -14.89
C ASN A 127 -0.90 11.27 -15.24
N LEU A 128 -0.25 10.17 -14.83
CA LEU A 128 -0.73 8.82 -15.09
C LEU A 128 -2.04 8.54 -14.37
N THR A 129 -2.13 8.86 -13.09
CA THR A 129 -3.35 8.59 -12.31
C THR A 129 -4.55 9.42 -12.76
N ASN A 130 -4.32 10.65 -13.24
CA ASN A 130 -5.35 11.46 -13.87
C ASN A 130 -5.82 10.86 -15.20
N GLU A 131 -4.88 10.37 -16.05
CA GLU A 131 -5.20 9.70 -17.30
C GLU A 131 -6.05 8.44 -17.07
N TRP A 132 -5.72 7.66 -16.05
CA TRP A 132 -6.44 6.43 -15.70
C TRP A 132 -7.74 6.66 -14.90
N GLY A 133 -7.92 7.83 -14.32
CA GLY A 133 -9.08 8.12 -13.45
C GLY A 133 -9.07 7.33 -12.14
N ILE A 134 -7.89 6.96 -11.62
CA ILE A 134 -7.74 6.25 -10.34
C ILE A 134 -7.09 7.15 -9.29
N GLN A 135 -7.32 6.84 -8.01
CA GLN A 135 -6.66 7.54 -6.91
C GLN A 135 -5.24 7.07 -6.72
N ALA A 136 -4.33 7.97 -6.32
CA ALA A 136 -3.00 7.62 -5.81
C ALA A 136 -2.92 7.88 -4.30
N ALA A 137 -2.23 6.98 -3.58
CA ALA A 137 -2.00 7.16 -2.15
C ALA A 137 -0.63 6.61 -1.73
N SER A 138 0.07 7.35 -0.85
CA SER A 138 1.36 6.95 -0.30
C SER A 138 1.21 6.35 1.09
N CYS A 139 1.90 5.24 1.36
CA CYS A 139 1.85 4.55 2.64
C CYS A 139 2.93 5.08 3.59
N ALA A 140 2.51 5.58 4.77
CA ALA A 140 3.37 6.03 5.86
C ALA A 140 4.48 7.02 5.44
N GLU A 141 4.17 7.92 4.52
CA GLU A 141 5.05 9.01 4.09
C GLU A 141 4.82 10.24 4.97
N LYS A 142 5.92 10.95 5.30
CA LYS A 142 5.86 12.20 6.10
C LYS A 142 5.53 13.42 5.26
N MET A 143 5.96 13.39 3.99
CA MET A 143 5.77 14.51 3.10
C MET A 143 4.32 14.63 2.70
N ASP A 144 3.83 15.85 2.64
CA ASP A 144 2.53 16.15 2.06
C ASP A 144 2.64 16.15 0.52
N LEU A 145 1.98 15.19 -0.10
CA LEU A 145 1.93 15.02 -1.55
C LEU A 145 0.54 15.36 -2.13
N THR A 146 -0.34 15.97 -1.33
CA THR A 146 -1.74 16.27 -1.73
C THR A 146 -1.82 17.22 -2.92
N THR A 147 -0.86 18.13 -3.10
CA THR A 147 -0.75 19.03 -4.27
C THR A 147 -0.56 18.27 -5.58
N TYR A 148 -0.10 17.01 -5.50
CA TYR A 148 0.03 16.09 -6.63
C TYR A 148 -1.15 15.12 -6.73
N GLY A 149 -2.23 15.32 -5.95
CA GLY A 149 -3.37 14.41 -5.93
C GLY A 149 -3.08 13.07 -5.23
N ILE A 150 -2.01 12.98 -4.45
CA ILE A 150 -1.61 11.77 -3.72
C ILE A 150 -2.01 11.91 -2.26
N ALA A 151 -2.93 11.06 -1.81
CA ALA A 151 -3.41 11.05 -0.43
C ALA A 151 -2.50 10.22 0.49
N HIS A 152 -2.62 10.42 1.80
CA HIS A 152 -2.08 9.46 2.77
C HIS A 152 -2.91 8.18 2.77
N ASN A 153 -2.26 7.04 2.61
CA ASN A 153 -2.94 5.76 2.56
C ASN A 153 -3.23 5.20 3.97
N LYS A 154 -4.35 4.49 4.06
CA LYS A 154 -4.67 3.58 5.15
C LYS A 154 -4.74 2.17 4.56
N CYS A 155 -3.86 1.26 4.98
CA CYS A 155 -3.93 -0.15 4.54
C CYS A 155 -5.14 -0.86 5.17
N ILE A 156 -5.42 -0.53 6.43
CA ILE A 156 -6.64 -0.91 7.13
C ILE A 156 -7.50 0.36 7.16
N ASP A 157 -8.37 0.46 6.15
CA ASP A 157 -9.05 1.70 5.78
C ASP A 157 -10.51 1.69 6.24
N ASP A 158 -10.82 2.49 7.25
CA ASP A 158 -12.16 2.62 7.82
C ASP A 158 -13.17 3.20 6.82
N GLU A 159 -12.77 4.14 5.97
CA GLU A 159 -13.65 4.75 4.97
C GLU A 159 -14.01 3.74 3.88
N LEU A 160 -13.02 2.98 3.40
CA LEU A 160 -13.25 1.89 2.47
C LEU A 160 -14.15 0.81 3.08
N MET A 161 -13.89 0.42 4.34
CA MET A 161 -14.73 -0.56 5.04
C MET A 161 -16.17 -0.08 5.23
N ARG A 162 -16.37 1.21 5.54
CA ARG A 162 -17.72 1.81 5.64
C ARG A 162 -18.47 1.67 4.32
N ARG A 163 -17.80 1.97 3.22
CA ARG A 163 -18.38 1.90 1.87
C ARG A 163 -18.68 0.46 1.46
N LEU A 164 -17.70 -0.46 1.62
CA LEU A 164 -17.83 -1.84 1.14
C LEU A 164 -18.74 -2.72 2.01
N PHE A 165 -18.80 -2.45 3.31
CA PHE A 165 -19.47 -3.29 4.31
C PHE A 165 -20.54 -2.52 5.08
N ASN A 166 -21.27 -1.64 4.42
CA ASN A 166 -22.31 -0.80 5.01
C ASN A 166 -23.45 -1.59 5.67
N HIS A 167 -23.68 -2.82 5.23
CA HIS A 167 -24.68 -3.72 5.77
C HIS A 167 -24.26 -4.41 7.09
N ASP A 168 -22.95 -4.42 7.42
CA ASP A 168 -22.44 -4.99 8.67
C ASP A 168 -22.58 -3.99 9.83
N LYS A 169 -23.71 -4.05 10.52
CA LYS A 169 -24.02 -3.14 11.64
C LYS A 169 -23.01 -3.21 12.78
N LYS A 170 -22.41 -4.38 13.03
CA LYS A 170 -21.39 -4.53 14.09
C LYS A 170 -20.10 -3.82 13.70
N LEU A 171 -19.65 -3.98 12.45
CA LEU A 171 -18.50 -3.27 11.93
C LEU A 171 -18.75 -1.77 11.94
N GLN A 172 -19.91 -1.29 11.45
CA GLN A 172 -20.23 0.14 11.45
C GLN A 172 -20.20 0.72 12.88
N ALA A 173 -20.78 0.05 13.85
CA ALA A 173 -20.74 0.47 15.26
C ALA A 173 -19.31 0.51 15.81
N PHE A 174 -18.45 -0.45 15.45
CA PHE A 174 -17.04 -0.44 15.82
C PHE A 174 -16.31 0.77 15.19
N LEU A 175 -16.53 1.01 13.90
CA LEU A 175 -15.91 2.12 13.18
C LEU A 175 -16.35 3.49 13.72
N ASP A 176 -17.56 3.59 14.31
CA ASP A 176 -18.07 4.81 14.91
C ASP A 176 -17.55 5.07 16.32
N THR A 177 -17.39 4.00 17.10
CA THR A 177 -17.13 4.11 18.56
C THR A 177 -15.72 3.66 18.96
N GLY A 178 -15.04 2.88 18.13
CA GLY A 178 -13.79 2.20 18.47
C GLY A 178 -13.96 0.98 19.39
N ASN A 179 -15.21 0.61 19.73
CA ASN A 179 -15.52 -0.50 20.63
C ASN A 179 -16.10 -1.69 19.87
N ALA A 180 -15.45 -2.85 19.98
CA ALA A 180 -15.94 -4.09 19.36
C ALA A 180 -17.22 -4.65 20.01
N LYS A 181 -17.57 -4.19 21.20
CA LYS A 181 -18.80 -4.52 21.91
C LYS A 181 -19.62 -3.25 22.06
N PRO A 182 -20.60 -2.97 21.20
CA PRO A 182 -21.54 -1.90 21.47
C PRO A 182 -22.30 -2.25 22.75
N ASN A 183 -22.26 -1.36 23.75
CA ASN A 183 -23.13 -1.47 24.91
C ASN A 183 -24.56 -1.36 24.42
N LEU A 184 -25.32 -2.45 24.49
CA LEU A 184 -26.76 -2.52 24.19
C LEU A 184 -27.62 -1.86 25.29
N GLN A 185 -26.99 -1.20 26.25
CA GLN A 185 -27.73 -0.35 27.19
C GLN A 185 -28.04 0.97 26.49
N THR A 186 -29.24 1.07 25.98
CA THR A 186 -29.86 2.31 25.55
C THR A 186 -30.03 3.22 26.76
N ASP A 187 -29.06 4.08 27.00
CA ASP A 187 -29.27 5.23 27.87
C ASP A 187 -30.28 6.17 27.23
N LEU A 188 -31.43 6.33 27.88
CA LEU A 188 -32.54 7.21 27.48
C LEU A 188 -32.17 8.71 27.44
N PHE A 189 -30.92 9.06 27.80
CA PHE A 189 -30.41 10.43 27.83
C PHE A 189 -29.12 10.61 27.01
N HIS A 190 -29.10 10.15 25.74
CA HIS A 190 -27.96 10.41 24.87
C HIS A 190 -27.89 11.88 24.47
N THR A 191 -27.11 12.65 25.18
CA THR A 191 -26.41 13.78 24.58
C THR A 191 -25.34 13.20 23.65
N ASN A 192 -25.59 13.30 22.34
CA ASN A 192 -24.68 12.91 21.26
C ASN A 192 -23.40 13.76 21.26
N THR A 193 -22.50 13.53 22.18
CA THR A 193 -21.11 13.96 22.04
C THR A 193 -20.37 12.89 21.24
N LYS A 194 -20.54 12.86 19.93
CA LYS A 194 -19.64 12.17 19.00
C LYS A 194 -18.26 12.77 19.21
N GLN A 195 -17.43 12.16 20.05
CA GLN A 195 -16.01 12.44 20.02
C GLN A 195 -15.48 11.81 18.73
N ASN A 196 -15.40 12.61 17.66
CA ASN A 196 -14.73 12.29 16.41
C ASN A 196 -13.20 12.21 16.60
N LYS A 197 -12.72 11.37 17.52
CA LYS A 197 -11.31 11.03 17.54
C LYS A 197 -11.06 10.02 16.41
N PRO A 198 -10.11 10.30 15.52
CA PRO A 198 -9.79 9.35 14.46
C PRO A 198 -9.39 8.01 15.09
N LEU A 199 -9.98 6.94 14.58
CA LEU A 199 -9.71 5.58 15.01
C LEU A 199 -8.34 5.16 14.44
N LYS A 200 -7.26 5.51 15.16
CA LYS A 200 -5.89 5.21 14.71
C LYS A 200 -5.26 4.13 15.57
N ASP A 201 -4.60 3.17 14.94
CA ASP A 201 -3.78 2.17 15.63
C ASP A 201 -2.55 2.82 16.27
N LYS A 202 -2.44 2.71 17.60
CA LYS A 202 -1.34 3.27 18.38
C LYS A 202 -0.02 2.50 18.20
N GLY A 203 -0.07 1.25 17.77
CA GLY A 203 1.10 0.41 17.48
C GLY A 203 1.77 0.71 16.15
N GLN A 204 1.08 1.45 15.27
CA GLN A 204 1.60 1.79 13.95
C GLN A 204 2.44 3.08 13.96
N ARG A 205 3.24 3.26 12.89
CA ARG A 205 4.05 4.48 12.69
C ARG A 205 3.19 5.74 12.81
N LYS A 206 3.80 6.85 13.21
CA LYS A 206 3.09 8.13 13.38
C LYS A 206 2.36 8.56 12.11
N GLU A 207 2.99 8.33 10.97
CA GLU A 207 2.51 8.70 9.64
C GLU A 207 1.52 7.68 9.04
N CYS A 208 1.32 6.52 9.70
CA CYS A 208 0.35 5.53 9.28
C CYS A 208 -1.06 5.93 9.74
N GLY A 209 -2.04 5.90 8.84
CA GLY A 209 -3.44 6.20 9.13
C GLY A 209 -4.32 4.97 9.44
N CYS A 210 -3.74 3.77 9.50
CA CYS A 210 -4.50 2.53 9.70
C CYS A 210 -5.26 2.51 11.02
N ILE A 211 -6.47 1.95 11.00
CA ILE A 211 -7.24 1.68 12.23
C ILE A 211 -6.70 0.44 12.95
N PRO A 212 -7.05 0.23 14.24
CA PRO A 212 -6.65 -0.95 14.99
C PRO A 212 -7.10 -2.24 14.30
N SER A 213 -6.18 -3.18 14.18
CA SER A 213 -6.40 -4.48 13.56
C SER A 213 -5.61 -5.57 14.26
N LYS A 214 -6.00 -6.82 14.02
CA LYS A 214 -5.25 -7.98 14.49
C LYS A 214 -4.62 -8.67 13.27
N ASP A 215 -3.31 -8.79 13.28
CA ASP A 215 -2.60 -9.63 12.34
C ASP A 215 -2.87 -11.11 12.66
N ILE A 216 -3.34 -11.85 11.67
CA ILE A 216 -3.60 -13.29 11.75
C ILE A 216 -2.60 -14.10 10.90
N GLY A 217 -1.67 -13.43 10.23
CA GLY A 217 -0.59 -14.05 9.49
C GLY A 217 0.52 -14.58 10.39
N GLN A 218 1.42 -15.38 9.81
CA GLN A 218 2.62 -15.87 10.44
C GLN A 218 3.86 -15.39 9.67
N TYR A 219 4.83 -14.81 10.39
CA TYR A 219 6.09 -14.38 9.78
C TYR A 219 6.90 -15.55 9.22
N ASN A 220 7.70 -15.28 8.21
CA ASN A 220 8.61 -16.26 7.54
C ASN A 220 7.90 -17.45 6.88
N THR A 221 6.62 -17.33 6.53
CA THR A 221 5.87 -18.38 5.80
C THR A 221 5.69 -18.09 4.32
N CYS A 222 6.01 -16.87 3.87
CA CYS A 222 5.88 -16.48 2.47
C CYS A 222 7.05 -17.07 1.64
N MET A 223 6.72 -17.83 0.60
CA MET A 223 7.70 -18.49 -0.28
C MET A 223 8.23 -17.60 -1.41
N HIS A 224 7.76 -16.37 -1.51
CA HIS A 224 8.20 -15.44 -2.57
C HIS A 224 9.62 -14.91 -2.37
N LEU A 225 10.11 -14.86 -1.14
CA LEU A 225 11.48 -14.50 -0.77
C LEU A 225 11.95 -13.15 -1.34
N CYS A 226 11.06 -12.16 -1.40
CA CYS A 226 11.43 -10.84 -1.88
C CYS A 226 12.58 -10.24 -1.07
N ALA A 227 13.63 -9.75 -1.75
CA ALA A 227 14.85 -9.25 -1.10
C ALA A 227 14.61 -8.01 -0.21
N TYR A 228 13.59 -7.22 -0.51
CA TYR A 228 13.18 -6.04 0.26
C TYR A 228 12.16 -6.36 1.38
N CYS A 229 11.79 -7.62 1.59
CA CYS A 229 10.79 -8.00 2.60
C CYS A 229 11.39 -7.98 4.01
N TYR A 230 10.71 -7.30 4.93
CA TYR A 230 11.09 -7.22 6.35
C TYR A 230 10.46 -8.34 7.21
N ALA A 231 9.49 -9.09 6.67
CA ALA A 231 8.80 -10.20 7.34
C ALA A 231 9.65 -11.47 7.38
#